data_cf3a2186cbad34f4e97ca4ebfd184819
#
_entry.id   cf3a2186cbad34f4e97ca4ebfd184819
#
_cell.length_a   1.000
_cell.length_b   1.000
_cell.length_c   1.000
_cell.angle_alpha   90.00
_cell.angle_beta   90.00
_cell.angle_gamma   90.00
#
_symmetry.space_group_name_H-M   'P 1'
#
loop_
_entity.id
_entity.type
_entity.pdbx_description
1 polymer ?
#
loop_
_entity_poly.entity_id
_entity_poly.type
_entity_poly.pdbx_seq_one_letter_code
_entity_poly.pdbx_strand_id
1 'polypeptide(L)'
;MNQELFGFVVNVGETFMKIIPISLGIAAAFTVLTYFWACNPGRPWWRKPDLITDLCYWFFIPVIARYFRIGMLIAGAALLFHITTADGLIAFYENGHGPLASLPIVAQMIIFLVGEDFITYWTHRLFHGRQLWKYHAVHHSSEELEWISAARFHPVNLFLGSVAADVILLLAGISPNVFVVLGPITIAHSAFVHANLDWTLGPLKYVIATPVFHRWHHTAADRGGEKNFAATFPVLDLIFGTFYMPAGETPDHYGIADREFPTTFGAQLLHPFIK
;
A
#
# COMPACT_ATOMS: atom_id res chain seq x y z
N MET A 1 -2.15 8.84 34.10
CA MET A 1 -1.71 8.48 32.74
C MET A 1 -0.65 9.50 32.36
N ASN A 2 0.56 9.06 31.93
CA ASN A 2 1.65 9.95 31.53
C ASN A 2 1.19 10.80 30.33
N GLN A 3 1.62 12.07 30.22
CA GLN A 3 1.25 12.97 29.11
C GLN A 3 1.57 12.38 27.74
N GLU A 4 2.67 11.65 27.62
CA GLU A 4 3.06 10.98 26.38
C GLU A 4 2.08 9.86 26.00
N LEU A 5 1.65 9.02 26.96
CA LEU A 5 0.66 7.97 26.73
C LEU A 5 -0.69 8.56 26.34
N PHE A 6 -1.08 9.66 27.00
CA PHE A 6 -2.31 10.38 26.63
C PHE A 6 -2.23 10.92 25.19
N GLY A 7 -1.12 11.57 24.83
CA GLY A 7 -0.88 12.07 23.47
C GLY A 7 -0.91 10.95 22.42
N PHE A 8 -0.30 9.80 22.73
CA PHE A 8 -0.37 8.63 21.85
C PHE A 8 -1.80 8.14 21.63
N VAL A 9 -2.58 7.97 22.72
CA VAL A 9 -3.97 7.49 22.63
C VAL A 9 -4.84 8.46 21.83
N VAL A 10 -4.68 9.77 22.02
CA VAL A 10 -5.40 10.81 21.26
C VAL A 10 -5.04 10.71 19.76
N ASN A 11 -3.76 10.63 19.42
CA ASN A 11 -3.29 10.52 18.03
C ASN A 11 -3.80 9.26 17.33
N VAL A 12 -3.84 8.13 18.03
CA VAL A 12 -4.42 6.87 17.50
C VAL A 12 -5.93 7.05 17.28
N GLY A 13 -6.63 7.65 18.25
CA GLY A 13 -8.07 7.95 18.15
C GLY A 13 -8.38 8.85 16.95
N GLU A 14 -7.63 9.92 16.75
CA GLU A 14 -7.77 10.81 15.58
C GLU A 14 -7.55 10.08 14.25
N THR A 15 -6.56 9.17 14.21
CA THR A 15 -6.28 8.36 13.03
C THR A 15 -7.50 7.49 12.70
N PHE A 16 -8.10 6.84 13.69
CA PHE A 16 -9.29 6.02 13.47
C PHE A 16 -10.51 6.85 13.07
N MET A 17 -10.72 8.01 13.67
CA MET A 17 -11.82 8.93 13.30
C MET A 17 -11.75 9.37 11.83
N LYS A 18 -10.55 9.47 11.26
CA LYS A 18 -10.35 9.80 9.83
C LYS A 18 -10.53 8.58 8.92
N ILE A 19 -10.10 7.41 9.35
CA ILE A 19 -10.12 6.17 8.54
C ILE A 19 -11.51 5.57 8.47
N ILE A 20 -12.28 5.57 9.57
CA ILE A 20 -13.59 4.90 9.63
C ILE A 20 -14.56 5.42 8.55
N PRO A 21 -14.79 6.72 8.36
CA PRO A 21 -15.71 7.21 7.33
C PRO A 21 -15.27 6.81 5.91
N ILE A 22 -13.96 6.88 5.64
CA ILE A 22 -13.39 6.46 4.35
C ILE A 22 -13.63 4.97 4.14
N SER A 23 -13.36 4.16 5.15
CA SER A 23 -13.54 2.70 5.11
C SER A 23 -15.01 2.32 4.87
N LEU A 24 -15.94 2.99 5.52
CA LEU A 24 -17.38 2.75 5.32
C LEU A 24 -17.80 3.13 3.90
N GLY A 25 -17.30 4.23 3.35
CA GLY A 25 -17.55 4.62 1.96
C GLY A 25 -17.00 3.60 0.96
N ILE A 26 -15.76 3.15 1.16
CA ILE A 26 -15.11 2.11 0.36
C ILE A 26 -15.88 0.79 0.45
N ALA A 27 -16.24 0.36 1.66
CA ALA A 27 -17.01 -0.86 1.89
C ALA A 27 -18.37 -0.83 1.17
N ALA A 28 -19.10 0.27 1.29
CA ALA A 28 -20.40 0.44 0.60
C ALA A 28 -20.22 0.41 -0.92
N ALA A 29 -19.24 1.16 -1.46
CA ALA A 29 -18.98 1.22 -2.88
C ALA A 29 -18.62 -0.16 -3.45
N PHE A 30 -17.64 -0.86 -2.86
CA PHE A 30 -17.23 -2.18 -3.36
C PHE A 30 -18.25 -3.27 -3.11
N THR A 31 -19.10 -3.16 -2.07
CA THR A 31 -20.25 -4.06 -1.92
C THR A 31 -21.21 -3.97 -3.11
N VAL A 32 -21.54 -2.74 -3.52
CA VAL A 32 -22.43 -2.52 -4.68
C VAL A 32 -21.76 -2.96 -5.98
N LEU A 33 -20.51 -2.55 -6.19
CA LEU A 33 -19.78 -2.85 -7.44
C LEU A 33 -19.56 -4.34 -7.61
N THR A 34 -19.14 -5.07 -6.58
CA THR A 34 -18.92 -6.52 -6.66
C THR A 34 -20.21 -7.32 -6.82
N TYR A 35 -21.34 -6.78 -6.38
CA TYR A 35 -22.62 -7.41 -6.66
C TYR A 35 -22.93 -7.53 -8.16
N PHE A 36 -22.51 -6.53 -8.96
CA PHE A 36 -22.75 -6.49 -10.40
C PHE A 36 -21.58 -7.00 -11.25
N TRP A 37 -20.35 -6.85 -10.79
CA TRP A 37 -19.14 -7.05 -11.59
C TRP A 37 -18.05 -7.85 -10.86
N ALA A 38 -18.44 -8.90 -10.10
CA ALA A 38 -17.48 -9.75 -9.42
C ALA A 38 -16.57 -10.50 -10.41
N CYS A 39 -15.26 -10.42 -10.23
CA CYS A 39 -14.27 -11.22 -10.96
C CYS A 39 -14.43 -12.73 -10.62
N ASN A 40 -14.56 -13.03 -9.34
CA ASN A 40 -14.75 -14.37 -8.86
C ASN A 40 -16.06 -14.43 -8.06
N PRO A 41 -17.09 -15.12 -8.57
CA PRO A 41 -18.32 -15.34 -7.82
C PRO A 41 -18.03 -16.17 -6.57
N GLY A 42 -18.65 -15.78 -5.44
CA GLY A 42 -18.40 -16.42 -4.17
C GLY A 42 -19.14 -15.77 -3.02
N ARG A 43 -18.61 -15.91 -1.81
CA ARG A 43 -19.17 -15.26 -0.63
C ARG A 43 -18.84 -13.76 -0.62
N PRO A 44 -19.69 -12.94 -0.01
CA PRO A 44 -19.41 -11.52 0.12
C PRO A 44 -18.19 -11.28 1.04
N TRP A 45 -17.44 -10.18 0.80
CA TRP A 45 -16.19 -9.87 1.49
C TRP A 45 -16.27 -9.90 3.04
N TRP A 46 -17.45 -9.58 3.62
CA TRP A 46 -17.66 -9.60 5.07
C TRP A 46 -17.87 -11.02 5.65
N ARG A 47 -17.85 -12.06 4.81
CA ARG A 47 -17.92 -13.48 5.21
C ARG A 47 -16.66 -14.26 4.88
N LYS A 48 -15.59 -13.59 4.44
CA LYS A 48 -14.32 -14.26 4.17
C LYS A 48 -13.71 -14.82 5.47
N PRO A 49 -12.99 -15.96 5.43
CA PRO A 49 -12.49 -16.65 6.62
C PRO A 49 -11.50 -15.80 7.44
N ASP A 50 -10.66 -15.01 6.77
CA ASP A 50 -9.58 -14.22 7.36
C ASP A 50 -9.93 -12.72 7.52
N LEU A 51 -11.24 -12.40 7.54
CA LEU A 51 -11.73 -11.03 7.69
C LEU A 51 -11.16 -10.31 8.93
N ILE A 52 -11.09 -10.99 10.08
CA ILE A 52 -10.58 -10.39 11.31
C ILE A 52 -9.09 -10.01 11.15
N THR A 53 -8.32 -10.85 10.48
CA THR A 53 -6.93 -10.57 10.16
C THR A 53 -6.79 -9.34 9.27
N ASP A 54 -7.60 -9.23 8.21
CA ASP A 54 -7.62 -8.05 7.35
C ASP A 54 -8.04 -6.79 8.10
N LEU A 55 -9.07 -6.86 8.95
CA LEU A 55 -9.49 -5.73 9.79
C LEU A 55 -8.37 -5.28 10.73
N CYS A 56 -7.65 -6.22 11.36
CA CYS A 56 -6.49 -5.89 12.18
C CYS A 56 -5.43 -5.11 11.37
N TYR A 57 -5.08 -5.57 10.17
CA TYR A 57 -4.14 -4.86 9.29
C TYR A 57 -4.68 -3.50 8.84
N TRP A 58 -5.96 -3.42 8.46
CA TRP A 58 -6.60 -2.21 7.98
C TRP A 58 -6.52 -1.05 8.98
N PHE A 59 -6.64 -1.35 10.27
CA PHE A 59 -6.51 -0.34 11.33
C PHE A 59 -5.10 -0.19 11.88
N PHE A 60 -4.29 -1.24 11.86
CA PHE A 60 -2.91 -1.21 12.36
C PHE A 60 -1.96 -0.46 11.42
N ILE A 61 -2.04 -0.72 10.11
CA ILE A 61 -1.10 -0.19 9.12
C ILE A 61 -1.05 1.35 9.08
N PRO A 62 -2.17 2.08 9.05
CA PRO A 62 -2.12 3.55 9.05
C PRO A 62 -1.45 4.14 10.29
N VAL A 63 -1.64 3.51 11.45
CA VAL A 63 -1.01 3.93 12.70
C VAL A 63 0.50 3.74 12.62
N ILE A 64 0.96 2.53 12.29
CA ILE A 64 2.40 2.24 12.27
C ILE A 64 3.12 2.99 11.14
N ALA A 65 2.50 3.14 9.97
CA ALA A 65 3.03 3.92 8.85
C ALA A 65 3.29 5.38 9.24
N ARG A 66 2.38 6.00 10.00
CA ARG A 66 2.54 7.36 10.51
C ARG A 66 3.81 7.50 11.35
N TYR A 67 4.01 6.59 12.32
CA TYR A 67 5.19 6.65 13.20
C TYR A 67 6.48 6.31 12.46
N PHE A 68 6.46 5.36 11.54
CA PHE A 68 7.62 5.05 10.69
C PHE A 68 7.99 6.26 9.83
N ARG A 69 7.02 6.91 9.20
CA ARG A 69 7.27 8.11 8.38
C ARG A 69 7.88 9.23 9.20
N ILE A 70 7.34 9.53 10.38
CA ILE A 70 7.88 10.55 11.29
C ILE A 70 9.31 10.20 11.70
N GLY A 71 9.56 8.97 12.16
CA GLY A 71 10.90 8.54 12.58
C GLY A 71 11.93 8.61 11.47
N MET A 72 11.59 8.14 10.27
CA MET A 72 12.47 8.20 9.11
C MET A 72 12.72 9.64 8.64
N LEU A 73 11.70 10.51 8.70
CA LEU A 73 11.82 11.92 8.32
C LEU A 73 12.77 12.64 9.29
N ILE A 74 12.61 12.43 10.59
CA ILE A 74 13.52 13.00 11.62
C ILE A 74 14.96 12.51 11.38
N ALA A 75 15.13 11.21 11.20
CA ALA A 75 16.45 10.63 10.94
C ALA A 75 17.07 11.15 9.64
N GLY A 76 16.29 11.21 8.55
CA GLY A 76 16.74 11.74 7.27
C GLY A 76 17.11 13.23 7.33
N ALA A 77 16.28 14.05 7.99
CA ALA A 77 16.55 15.47 8.19
C ALA A 77 17.84 15.71 9.01
N ALA A 78 18.04 14.91 10.06
CA ALA A 78 19.26 15.00 10.87
C ALA A 78 20.51 14.55 10.11
N LEU A 79 20.45 13.43 9.40
CA LEU A 79 21.60 12.83 8.72
C LEU A 79 22.00 13.57 7.44
N LEU A 80 21.01 14.03 6.65
CA LEU A 80 21.25 14.61 5.33
C LEU A 80 21.36 16.15 5.37
N PHE A 81 20.62 16.80 6.28
CA PHE A 81 20.50 18.26 6.34
C PHE A 81 20.99 18.84 7.66
N HIS A 82 21.50 18.00 8.60
CA HIS A 82 21.99 18.40 9.92
C HIS A 82 20.95 19.13 10.79
N ILE A 83 19.65 18.87 10.56
CA ILE A 83 18.54 19.45 11.31
C ILE A 83 18.25 18.57 12.52
N THR A 84 18.58 19.07 13.73
CA THR A 84 18.48 18.31 14.99
C THR A 84 17.53 18.92 16.01
N THR A 85 16.92 20.09 15.72
CA THR A 85 15.98 20.76 16.60
C THR A 85 14.55 20.62 16.10
N ALA A 86 13.57 20.61 17.03
CA ALA A 86 12.16 20.52 16.68
C ALA A 86 11.71 21.70 15.79
N ASP A 87 12.11 22.94 16.15
CA ASP A 87 11.77 24.13 15.37
C ASP A 87 12.38 24.09 13.96
N GLY A 88 13.64 23.62 13.85
CA GLY A 88 14.30 23.41 12.57
C GLY A 88 13.57 22.38 11.71
N LEU A 89 13.12 21.28 12.30
CA LEU A 89 12.37 20.25 11.59
C LEU A 89 11.00 20.77 11.12
N ILE A 90 10.28 21.52 11.95
CA ILE A 90 9.03 22.14 11.59
C ILE A 90 9.21 23.12 10.44
N ALA A 91 10.21 24.02 10.55
CA ALA A 91 10.51 24.99 9.50
C ALA A 91 10.93 24.31 8.16
N PHE A 92 11.74 23.26 8.23
CA PHE A 92 12.14 22.46 7.07
C PHE A 92 10.94 21.83 6.35
N TYR A 93 9.99 21.32 7.14
CA TYR A 93 8.81 20.67 6.62
C TYR A 93 7.78 21.65 6.07
N GLU A 94 7.51 22.76 6.78
CA GLU A 94 6.50 23.74 6.39
C GLU A 94 6.93 24.64 5.23
N ASN A 95 8.17 25.10 5.21
CA ASN A 95 8.68 25.98 4.16
C ASN A 95 9.09 25.23 2.89
N GLY A 96 9.21 23.90 2.97
CA GLY A 96 9.80 23.09 1.90
C GLY A 96 11.30 23.37 1.71
N HIS A 97 11.92 22.63 0.83
CA HIS A 97 13.36 22.79 0.52
C HIS A 97 13.68 22.23 -0.87
N GLY A 98 14.82 22.67 -1.40
CA GLY A 98 15.29 22.21 -2.70
C GLY A 98 14.41 22.64 -3.89
N PRO A 99 14.77 22.21 -5.10
CA PRO A 99 14.12 22.68 -6.34
C PRO A 99 12.69 22.20 -6.49
N LEU A 100 12.31 21.06 -5.90
CA LEU A 100 10.96 20.54 -6.01
C LEU A 100 9.93 21.39 -5.22
N ALA A 101 10.34 22.00 -4.10
CA ALA A 101 9.46 22.82 -3.28
C ALA A 101 8.97 24.09 -4.02
N SER A 102 9.72 24.58 -5.01
CA SER A 102 9.35 25.76 -5.81
C SER A 102 8.38 25.46 -6.96
N LEU A 103 8.13 24.18 -7.26
CA LEU A 103 7.23 23.79 -8.32
C LEU A 103 5.75 24.00 -7.94
N PRO A 104 4.86 24.26 -8.91
CA PRO A 104 3.42 24.25 -8.65
C PRO A 104 2.97 22.92 -8.04
N ILE A 105 1.99 22.96 -7.13
CA ILE A 105 1.53 21.77 -6.39
C ILE A 105 1.11 20.62 -7.31
N VAL A 106 0.50 20.92 -8.46
CA VAL A 106 0.11 19.90 -9.44
C VAL A 106 1.34 19.18 -10.03
N ALA A 107 2.42 19.90 -10.31
CA ALA A 107 3.66 19.29 -10.78
C ALA A 107 4.28 18.40 -9.70
N GLN A 108 4.27 18.84 -8.44
CA GLN A 108 4.72 18.03 -7.31
C GLN A 108 3.86 16.76 -7.14
N MET A 109 2.54 16.84 -7.33
CA MET A 109 1.63 15.68 -7.29
C MET A 109 1.96 14.65 -8.39
N ILE A 110 2.25 15.11 -9.61
CA ILE A 110 2.66 14.22 -10.71
C ILE A 110 4.01 13.56 -10.40
N ILE A 111 4.99 14.34 -9.95
CA ILE A 111 6.32 13.84 -9.57
C ILE A 111 6.19 12.83 -8.43
N PHE A 112 5.33 13.12 -7.45
CA PHE A 112 5.06 12.21 -6.33
C PHE A 112 4.50 10.88 -6.84
N LEU A 113 3.41 10.90 -7.61
CA LEU A 113 2.75 9.68 -8.09
C LEU A 113 3.68 8.81 -8.94
N VAL A 114 4.43 9.42 -9.85
CA VAL A 114 5.38 8.68 -10.72
C VAL A 114 6.59 8.20 -9.92
N GLY A 115 7.13 9.04 -9.05
CA GLY A 115 8.30 8.71 -8.24
C GLY A 115 8.01 7.65 -7.18
N GLU A 116 6.87 7.75 -6.51
CA GLU A 116 6.41 6.78 -5.52
C GLU A 116 6.18 5.41 -6.19
N ASP A 117 5.48 5.37 -7.33
CA ASP A 117 5.24 4.12 -8.05
C ASP A 117 6.54 3.52 -8.62
N PHE A 118 7.48 4.35 -9.07
CA PHE A 118 8.80 3.88 -9.53
C PHE A 118 9.61 3.24 -8.39
N ILE A 119 9.65 3.89 -7.22
CA ILE A 119 10.38 3.36 -6.05
C ILE A 119 9.68 2.09 -5.54
N THR A 120 8.35 2.11 -5.45
CA THR A 120 7.58 0.94 -4.98
C THR A 120 7.61 -0.21 -5.96
N TYR A 121 7.66 0.02 -7.28
CA TYR A 121 7.87 -1.03 -8.28
C TYR A 121 9.14 -1.83 -8.00
N TRP A 122 10.28 -1.15 -7.80
CA TRP A 122 11.55 -1.83 -7.55
C TRP A 122 11.62 -2.49 -6.18
N THR A 123 11.12 -1.82 -5.13
CA THR A 123 11.06 -2.44 -3.80
C THR A 123 10.10 -3.62 -3.77
N HIS A 124 8.95 -3.54 -4.42
CA HIS A 124 8.00 -4.63 -4.58
C HIS A 124 8.64 -5.84 -5.27
N ARG A 125 9.32 -5.60 -6.39
CA ARG A 125 10.05 -6.65 -7.11
C ARG A 125 11.17 -7.27 -6.26
N LEU A 126 11.85 -6.48 -5.42
CA LEU A 126 12.83 -6.99 -4.45
C LEU A 126 12.18 -7.85 -3.36
N PHE A 127 10.98 -7.49 -2.91
CA PHE A 127 10.22 -8.26 -1.93
C PHE A 127 9.75 -9.62 -2.45
N HIS A 128 9.61 -9.80 -3.76
CA HIS A 128 9.42 -11.12 -4.38
C HIS A 128 10.71 -11.96 -4.41
N GLY A 129 11.87 -11.36 -4.12
CA GLY A 129 13.13 -12.07 -3.96
C GLY A 129 13.14 -12.95 -2.70
N ARG A 130 13.83 -14.10 -2.79
CA ARG A 130 13.88 -15.15 -1.75
C ARG A 130 14.07 -14.64 -0.31
N GLN A 131 14.91 -13.62 -0.11
CA GLN A 131 15.26 -13.14 1.24
C GLN A 131 14.15 -12.29 1.87
N LEU A 132 13.41 -11.52 1.05
CA LEU A 132 12.40 -10.59 1.52
C LEU A 132 10.97 -11.14 1.38
N TRP A 133 10.81 -12.22 0.61
CA TRP A 133 9.51 -12.87 0.41
C TRP A 133 8.78 -13.18 1.70
N LYS A 134 9.48 -13.65 2.73
CA LYS A 134 8.87 -13.98 4.03
C LYS A 134 8.08 -12.83 4.68
N TYR A 135 8.44 -11.58 4.37
CA TYR A 135 7.68 -10.40 4.81
C TYR A 135 6.54 -10.06 3.86
N HIS A 136 6.73 -10.30 2.57
CA HIS A 136 5.75 -9.99 1.53
C HIS A 136 4.70 -11.10 1.36
N ALA A 137 5.03 -12.33 1.72
CA ALA A 137 4.10 -13.44 1.78
C ALA A 137 2.86 -13.14 2.65
N VAL A 138 2.98 -12.27 3.66
CA VAL A 138 1.84 -11.76 4.44
C VAL A 138 0.82 -11.10 3.51
N HIS A 139 1.27 -10.26 2.56
CA HIS A 139 0.41 -9.59 1.60
C HIS A 139 -0.29 -10.57 0.64
N HIS A 140 0.45 -11.57 0.18
CA HIS A 140 -0.07 -12.60 -0.73
C HIS A 140 -0.85 -13.72 -0.04
N SER A 141 -0.91 -13.76 1.29
CA SER A 141 -1.46 -14.91 2.04
C SER A 141 -2.99 -15.06 1.99
N SER A 142 -3.73 -14.07 1.45
CA SER A 142 -5.19 -14.16 1.34
C SER A 142 -5.59 -15.06 0.19
N GLU A 143 -6.36 -16.12 0.47
CA GLU A 143 -6.92 -17.00 -0.56
C GLU A 143 -8.22 -16.43 -1.15
N GLU A 144 -8.90 -15.54 -0.44
CA GLU A 144 -10.06 -14.78 -0.91
C GLU A 144 -9.69 -13.30 -0.97
N LEU A 145 -9.11 -12.88 -2.11
CA LEU A 145 -8.62 -11.52 -2.29
C LEU A 145 -9.78 -10.54 -2.43
N GLU A 146 -9.84 -9.56 -1.54
CA GLU A 146 -10.87 -8.53 -1.45
C GLU A 146 -10.26 -7.16 -1.15
N TRP A 147 -10.99 -6.08 -1.39
CA TRP A 147 -10.54 -4.71 -1.18
C TRP A 147 -9.89 -4.46 0.20
N ILE A 148 -10.40 -5.13 1.24
CA ILE A 148 -9.90 -4.98 2.61
C ILE A 148 -8.54 -5.66 2.82
N SER A 149 -8.17 -6.62 1.97
CA SER A 149 -6.86 -7.28 2.00
C SER A 149 -5.73 -6.34 1.55
N ALA A 150 -6.06 -5.20 0.94
CA ALA A 150 -5.10 -4.20 0.47
C ALA A 150 -4.14 -3.68 1.56
N ALA A 151 -4.57 -3.69 2.82
CA ALA A 151 -3.75 -3.24 3.95
C ALA A 151 -2.89 -4.35 4.58
N ARG A 152 -2.95 -5.59 4.11
CA ARG A 152 -2.23 -6.73 4.69
C ARG A 152 -0.73 -6.65 4.38
N PHE A 153 0.03 -5.89 5.18
CA PHE A 153 1.47 -5.73 5.04
C PHE A 153 2.20 -6.03 6.35
N HIS A 154 3.30 -6.78 6.25
CA HIS A 154 4.23 -6.88 7.37
C HIS A 154 4.93 -5.52 7.60
N PRO A 155 5.17 -5.07 8.86
CA PRO A 155 5.83 -3.78 9.14
C PRO A 155 7.16 -3.56 8.42
N VAL A 156 7.97 -4.60 8.22
CA VAL A 156 9.24 -4.52 7.46
C VAL A 156 8.97 -4.19 5.99
N ASN A 157 7.95 -4.82 5.38
CA ASN A 157 7.57 -4.52 4.01
C ASN A 157 7.07 -3.07 3.88
N LEU A 158 6.21 -2.64 4.81
CA LEU A 158 5.71 -1.27 4.86
C LEU A 158 6.84 -0.24 5.00
N PHE A 159 7.78 -0.49 5.93
CA PHE A 159 8.89 0.40 6.24
C PHE A 159 9.85 0.59 5.05
N LEU A 160 10.26 -0.51 4.42
CA LEU A 160 11.21 -0.50 3.29
C LEU A 160 10.55 -0.22 1.93
N GLY A 161 9.24 -0.33 1.84
CA GLY A 161 8.45 -0.05 0.64
C GLY A 161 7.86 1.37 0.64
N SER A 162 6.56 1.48 0.75
CA SER A 162 5.82 2.73 0.58
C SER A 162 6.23 3.84 1.56
N VAL A 163 6.51 3.53 2.84
CA VAL A 163 6.96 4.56 3.79
C VAL A 163 8.33 5.11 3.40
N ALA A 164 9.26 4.26 2.94
CA ALA A 164 10.55 4.73 2.47
C ALA A 164 10.41 5.62 1.21
N ALA A 165 9.56 5.23 0.26
CA ALA A 165 9.26 6.02 -0.93
C ALA A 165 8.70 7.40 -0.57
N ASP A 166 7.70 7.45 0.30
CA ASP A 166 7.13 8.70 0.83
C ASP A 166 8.21 9.62 1.42
N VAL A 167 9.05 9.07 2.30
CA VAL A 167 10.08 9.85 3.00
C VAL A 167 11.17 10.33 2.04
N ILE A 168 11.59 9.52 1.07
CA ILE A 168 12.55 9.92 0.04
C ILE A 168 12.02 11.13 -0.72
N LEU A 169 10.74 11.11 -1.11
CA LEU A 169 10.13 12.22 -1.85
C LEU A 169 9.94 13.47 -0.99
N LEU A 170 9.57 13.33 0.28
CA LEU A 170 9.53 14.44 1.24
C LEU A 170 10.91 15.08 1.44
N LEU A 171 11.94 14.26 1.63
CA LEU A 171 13.31 14.71 1.77
C LEU A 171 13.89 15.32 0.47
N ALA A 172 13.34 14.96 -0.69
CA ALA A 172 13.64 15.60 -1.96
C ALA A 172 12.94 16.96 -2.15
N GLY A 173 12.02 17.32 -1.25
CA GLY A 173 11.35 18.63 -1.26
C GLY A 173 9.91 18.64 -1.76
N ILE A 174 9.29 17.48 -1.91
CA ILE A 174 7.83 17.40 -2.16
C ILE A 174 7.07 17.93 -0.94
N SER A 175 6.11 18.82 -1.18
CA SER A 175 5.30 19.42 -0.11
C SER A 175 4.46 18.37 0.63
N PRO A 176 4.36 18.46 1.95
CA PRO A 176 3.43 17.66 2.75
C PRO A 176 1.98 17.74 2.29
N ASN A 177 1.58 18.86 1.70
CA ASN A 177 0.23 19.05 1.18
C ASN A 177 -0.12 18.07 0.04
N VAL A 178 0.87 17.58 -0.68
CA VAL A 178 0.71 16.53 -1.70
C VAL A 178 0.14 15.26 -1.06
N PHE A 179 0.64 14.89 0.13
CA PHE A 179 0.16 13.70 0.86
C PHE A 179 -1.25 13.89 1.42
N VAL A 180 -1.62 15.11 1.81
CA VAL A 180 -2.99 15.42 2.27
C VAL A 180 -3.99 15.21 1.15
N VAL A 181 -3.64 15.61 -0.07
CA VAL A 181 -4.52 15.49 -1.25
C VAL A 181 -4.52 14.08 -1.82
N LEU A 182 -3.34 13.49 -2.02
CA LEU A 182 -3.20 12.19 -2.69
C LEU A 182 -3.45 11.00 -1.76
N GLY A 183 -3.22 11.12 -0.45
CA GLY A 183 -3.35 10.02 0.48
C GLY A 183 -4.70 9.29 0.44
N PRO A 184 -5.86 9.98 0.51
CA PRO A 184 -7.15 9.34 0.34
C PRO A 184 -7.33 8.64 -1.02
N ILE A 185 -6.76 9.23 -2.09
CA ILE A 185 -6.83 8.70 -3.46
C ILE A 185 -6.01 7.41 -3.57
N THR A 186 -4.79 7.39 -3.03
CA THR A 186 -3.92 6.20 -3.06
C THR A 186 -4.50 5.06 -2.21
N ILE A 187 -5.11 5.35 -1.06
CA ILE A 187 -5.82 4.35 -0.26
C ILE A 187 -7.01 3.76 -1.04
N ALA A 188 -7.82 4.61 -1.65
CA ALA A 188 -8.96 4.17 -2.46
C ALA A 188 -8.51 3.35 -3.68
N HIS A 189 -7.42 3.75 -4.34
CA HIS A 189 -6.84 3.02 -5.47
C HIS A 189 -6.26 1.68 -5.04
N SER A 190 -5.56 1.61 -3.91
CA SER A 190 -5.06 0.34 -3.35
C SER A 190 -6.22 -0.62 -3.04
N ALA A 191 -7.29 -0.14 -2.42
CA ALA A 191 -8.49 -0.93 -2.22
C ALA A 191 -9.15 -1.36 -3.53
N PHE A 192 -9.17 -0.48 -4.54
CA PHE A 192 -9.74 -0.76 -5.87
C PHE A 192 -9.01 -1.90 -6.58
N VAL A 193 -7.68 -1.88 -6.64
CA VAL A 193 -6.93 -2.91 -7.36
C VAL A 193 -7.02 -4.30 -6.70
N HIS A 194 -7.29 -4.35 -5.39
CA HIS A 194 -7.53 -5.61 -4.66
C HIS A 194 -9.00 -6.07 -4.72
N ALA A 195 -9.93 -5.16 -5.05
CA ALA A 195 -11.36 -5.47 -5.07
C ALA A 195 -11.69 -6.63 -6.02
N ASN A 196 -12.70 -7.40 -5.65
CA ASN A 196 -13.19 -8.53 -6.46
C ASN A 196 -13.99 -8.03 -7.67
N LEU A 197 -13.33 -7.35 -8.60
CA LEU A 197 -13.93 -6.79 -9.81
C LEU A 197 -13.27 -7.36 -11.06
N ASP A 198 -14.08 -7.64 -12.09
CA ASP A 198 -13.65 -8.12 -13.42
C ASP A 198 -13.14 -6.99 -14.35
N TRP A 199 -12.88 -5.82 -13.79
CA TRP A 199 -12.55 -4.62 -14.57
C TRP A 199 -11.11 -4.65 -15.07
N THR A 200 -10.98 -4.70 -16.38
CA THR A 200 -9.71 -4.52 -17.10
C THR A 200 -9.52 -3.08 -17.59
N LEU A 201 -10.58 -2.27 -17.63
CA LEU A 201 -10.63 -0.89 -18.17
C LEU A 201 -10.13 -0.76 -19.63
N GLY A 202 -10.16 -1.84 -20.42
CA GLY A 202 -9.77 -1.82 -21.83
C GLY A 202 -8.34 -1.28 -22.05
N PRO A 203 -8.11 -0.29 -22.94
CA PRO A 203 -6.77 0.26 -23.17
C PRO A 203 -6.15 0.98 -21.98
N LEU A 204 -6.96 1.47 -21.02
CA LEU A 204 -6.46 2.15 -19.83
C LEU A 204 -5.66 1.20 -18.91
N LYS A 205 -5.78 -0.12 -19.04
CA LYS A 205 -4.98 -1.12 -18.33
C LYS A 205 -3.47 -0.96 -18.50
N TYR A 206 -3.02 -0.23 -19.51
CA TYR A 206 -1.60 0.06 -19.72
C TYR A 206 -1.13 1.34 -19.03
N VAL A 207 -2.08 2.15 -18.54
CA VAL A 207 -1.81 3.44 -17.91
C VAL A 207 -2.07 3.41 -16.41
N ILE A 208 -3.16 2.78 -15.98
CA ILE A 208 -3.54 2.69 -14.56
C ILE A 208 -3.79 1.24 -14.18
N ALA A 209 -3.28 0.85 -13.01
CA ALA A 209 -3.48 -0.49 -12.48
C ALA A 209 -4.97 -0.75 -12.22
N THR A 210 -5.43 -1.93 -12.64
CA THR A 210 -6.83 -2.35 -12.57
C THR A 210 -6.97 -3.54 -11.62
N PRO A 211 -8.19 -3.86 -11.15
CA PRO A 211 -8.41 -5.06 -10.36
C PRO A 211 -7.87 -6.32 -11.03
N VAL A 212 -8.19 -6.57 -12.29
CA VAL A 212 -7.70 -7.78 -12.98
C VAL A 212 -6.18 -7.79 -13.11
N PHE A 213 -5.54 -6.63 -13.37
CA PHE A 213 -4.08 -6.52 -13.44
C PHE A 213 -3.42 -6.93 -12.12
N HIS A 214 -3.86 -6.36 -10.99
CA HIS A 214 -3.25 -6.62 -9.68
C HIS A 214 -3.66 -7.99 -9.11
N ARG A 215 -4.86 -8.46 -9.41
CA ARG A 215 -5.31 -9.80 -9.00
C ARG A 215 -4.47 -10.91 -9.66
N TRP A 216 -4.00 -10.73 -10.91
CA TRP A 216 -3.00 -11.63 -11.52
C TRP A 216 -1.70 -11.68 -10.71
N HIS A 217 -1.25 -10.55 -10.18
CA HIS A 217 -0.09 -10.48 -9.31
C HIS A 217 -0.24 -11.33 -8.04
N HIS A 218 -1.45 -11.42 -7.49
CA HIS A 218 -1.74 -12.22 -6.29
C HIS A 218 -1.94 -13.72 -6.56
N THR A 219 -1.80 -14.19 -7.79
CA THR A 219 -1.84 -15.62 -8.10
C THR A 219 -0.52 -16.31 -7.72
N ALA A 220 -0.47 -17.64 -7.81
CA ALA A 220 0.77 -18.36 -7.60
C ALA A 220 1.85 -17.97 -8.65
N ALA A 221 3.12 -18.12 -8.30
CA ALA A 221 4.26 -17.68 -9.12
C ALA A 221 4.24 -18.25 -10.56
N ASP A 222 3.81 -19.49 -10.73
CA ASP A 222 3.69 -20.18 -12.02
C ASP A 222 2.47 -19.71 -12.85
N ARG A 223 1.56 -18.93 -12.27
CA ARG A 223 0.35 -18.40 -12.93
C ARG A 223 0.36 -16.90 -13.22
N GLY A 224 1.38 -16.17 -12.77
CA GLY A 224 1.48 -14.72 -12.95
C GLY A 224 1.85 -13.96 -11.69
N GLY A 225 1.99 -14.60 -10.53
CA GLY A 225 2.31 -13.97 -9.26
C GLY A 225 3.69 -13.33 -9.19
N GLU A 226 4.58 -13.56 -10.17
CA GLU A 226 5.87 -12.86 -10.31
C GLU A 226 5.86 -11.83 -11.45
N LYS A 227 4.70 -11.20 -11.66
CA LYS A 227 4.44 -10.18 -12.68
C LYS A 227 3.65 -9.02 -12.05
N ASN A 228 3.46 -7.94 -12.80
CA ASN A 228 2.59 -6.83 -12.42
C ASN A 228 2.97 -6.15 -11.10
N PHE A 229 4.22 -5.69 -10.99
CA PHE A 229 4.77 -5.10 -9.76
C PHE A 229 4.37 -3.64 -9.53
N ALA A 230 3.94 -2.91 -10.58
CA ALA A 230 3.49 -1.52 -10.45
C ALA A 230 2.21 -1.43 -9.59
N ALA A 231 2.20 -0.49 -8.64
CA ALA A 231 1.03 -0.24 -7.82
C ALA A 231 0.00 0.64 -8.54
N THR A 232 0.48 1.59 -9.38
CA THR A 232 -0.37 2.61 -10.03
C THR A 232 -0.23 2.60 -11.54
N PHE A 233 0.99 2.54 -12.09
CA PHE A 233 1.25 2.73 -13.52
C PHE A 233 1.83 1.47 -14.19
N PRO A 234 1.00 0.59 -14.77
CA PRO A 234 1.43 -0.64 -15.46
C PRO A 234 2.43 -0.41 -16.60
N VAL A 235 2.60 0.83 -17.05
CA VAL A 235 3.64 1.20 -18.01
C VAL A 235 5.04 0.82 -17.51
N LEU A 236 5.28 0.78 -16.19
CA LEU A 236 6.53 0.28 -15.61
C LEU A 236 6.71 -1.20 -15.89
N ASP A 237 5.65 -2.00 -15.74
CA ASP A 237 5.70 -3.42 -16.07
C ASP A 237 5.90 -3.68 -17.56
N LEU A 238 5.37 -2.80 -18.44
CA LEU A 238 5.64 -2.86 -19.87
C LEU A 238 7.12 -2.56 -20.17
N ILE A 239 7.67 -1.49 -19.58
CA ILE A 239 9.08 -1.09 -19.77
C ILE A 239 10.04 -2.18 -19.28
N PHE A 240 9.76 -2.79 -18.13
CA PHE A 240 10.65 -3.76 -17.49
C PHE A 240 10.28 -5.24 -17.79
N GLY A 241 9.31 -5.48 -18.68
CA GLY A 241 8.96 -6.83 -19.18
C GLY A 241 8.23 -7.70 -18.15
N THR A 242 7.52 -7.10 -17.21
CA THR A 242 6.78 -7.81 -16.16
C THR A 242 5.25 -7.68 -16.29
N PHE A 243 4.74 -7.03 -17.33
CA PHE A 243 3.30 -6.94 -17.58
C PHE A 243 2.70 -8.29 -17.97
N TYR A 244 1.59 -8.68 -17.28
CA TYR A 244 0.90 -9.93 -17.52
C TYR A 244 -0.61 -9.77 -17.32
N MET A 245 -1.37 -9.84 -18.40
CA MET A 245 -2.83 -9.88 -18.43
C MET A 245 -3.26 -10.65 -19.68
N PRO A 246 -3.35 -11.99 -19.61
CA PRO A 246 -3.75 -12.81 -20.76
C PRO A 246 -5.17 -12.45 -21.22
N ALA A 247 -5.35 -12.37 -22.53
CA ALA A 247 -6.61 -11.93 -23.13
C ALA A 247 -7.73 -12.96 -22.90
N GLY A 248 -8.86 -12.48 -22.40
CA GLY A 248 -10.03 -13.32 -22.17
C GLY A 248 -9.97 -14.19 -20.91
N GLU A 249 -8.91 -14.04 -20.09
CA GLU A 249 -8.75 -14.78 -18.85
C GLU A 249 -8.88 -13.87 -17.63
N THR A 250 -9.40 -14.40 -16.53
CA THR A 250 -9.44 -13.76 -15.22
C THR A 250 -8.74 -14.64 -14.18
N PRO A 251 -8.02 -14.04 -13.21
CA PRO A 251 -7.39 -14.81 -12.15
C PRO A 251 -8.44 -15.38 -11.21
N ASP A 252 -8.27 -16.63 -10.79
CA ASP A 252 -9.27 -17.39 -10.03
C ASP A 252 -8.73 -18.02 -8.73
N HIS A 253 -7.40 -18.14 -8.60
CA HIS A 253 -6.75 -18.77 -7.45
C HIS A 253 -5.68 -17.85 -6.88
N TYR A 254 -5.82 -17.51 -5.60
CA TYR A 254 -4.94 -16.61 -4.87
C TYR A 254 -4.29 -17.32 -3.68
N GLY A 255 -3.40 -16.61 -3.02
CA GLY A 255 -2.68 -17.12 -1.87
C GLY A 255 -1.28 -17.62 -2.22
N ILE A 256 -0.63 -18.18 -1.22
CA ILE A 256 0.75 -18.66 -1.31
C ILE A 256 0.82 -20.19 -1.26
N ALA A 257 1.93 -20.77 -1.77
CA ALA A 257 2.10 -22.22 -1.81
C ALA A 257 2.30 -22.86 -0.42
N ASP A 258 2.79 -22.10 0.57
CA ASP A 258 2.99 -22.58 1.94
C ASP A 258 1.64 -22.73 2.66
N ARG A 259 1.15 -23.98 2.74
CA ARG A 259 -0.10 -24.30 3.42
C ARG A 259 -0.06 -24.19 4.94
N GLU A 260 1.14 -24.11 5.52
CA GLU A 260 1.35 -23.92 6.96
C GLU A 260 1.51 -22.43 7.33
N PHE A 261 1.39 -21.53 6.36
CA PHE A 261 1.49 -20.10 6.63
C PHE A 261 0.37 -19.66 7.59
N PRO A 262 0.69 -18.87 8.64
CA PRO A 262 -0.29 -18.51 9.65
C PRO A 262 -1.41 -17.63 9.07
N THR A 263 -2.63 -17.85 9.56
CA THR A 263 -3.84 -17.13 9.11
C THR A 263 -4.21 -15.94 10.01
N THR A 264 -3.65 -15.88 11.25
CA THR A 264 -3.99 -14.81 12.20
C THR A 264 -2.98 -13.67 12.17
N PHE A 265 -3.45 -12.45 12.42
CA PHE A 265 -2.65 -11.23 12.41
C PHE A 265 -1.37 -11.34 13.24
N GLY A 266 -1.47 -11.71 14.54
CA GLY A 266 -0.30 -11.80 15.42
C GLY A 266 0.71 -12.86 15.00
N ALA A 267 0.23 -14.02 14.53
CA ALA A 267 1.11 -15.06 14.04
C ALA A 267 1.81 -14.67 12.74
N GLN A 268 1.16 -13.94 11.84
CA GLN A 268 1.77 -13.41 10.61
C GLN A 268 2.86 -12.39 10.91
N LEU A 269 2.69 -11.53 11.92
CA LEU A 269 3.73 -10.59 12.33
C LEU A 269 4.98 -11.26 12.88
N LEU A 270 4.85 -12.43 13.52
CA LEU A 270 5.95 -13.16 14.11
C LEU A 270 6.62 -14.16 13.15
N HIS A 271 5.87 -14.63 12.15
CA HIS A 271 6.30 -15.69 11.24
C HIS A 271 7.68 -15.47 10.58
N PRO A 272 8.03 -14.29 10.05
CA PRO A 272 9.31 -14.05 9.40
C PRO A 272 10.53 -14.16 10.32
N PHE A 273 10.34 -14.20 11.62
CA PHE A 273 11.40 -14.25 12.62
C PHE A 273 11.55 -15.65 13.27
N ILE A 274 10.60 -16.55 13.00
CA ILE A 274 10.55 -17.90 13.57
C ILE A 274 10.99 -18.97 12.56
N LYS A 275 10.78 -18.69 11.27
CA LYS A 275 11.14 -19.57 10.15
C LYS A 275 12.23 -19.02 9.25
#